data_6fa5b3a9c7afe8e3d9552ca5f54e016e
#
_entry.id   6fa5b3a9c7afe8e3d9552ca5f54e016e
#
_cell.length_a   1.000
_cell.length_b   1.000
_cell.length_c   1.000
_cell.angle_alpha   90.00
_cell.angle_beta   90.00
_cell.angle_gamma   90.00
#
_symmetry.space_group_name_H-M   'P 1'
#
loop_
_entity.id
_entity.type
_entity.pdbx_description
1 polymer ?
#
loop_
_entity_poly.entity_id
_entity_poly.type
_entity_poly.pdbx_seq_one_letter_code
_entity_poly.pdbx_strand_id
1 'polypeptide(L)'
;MRTIILAITALLAFTACDRSHDGNLDESFETQVTDFVTYTGLDQDQHATFRLDGRDDDPAVMLYTTVGAPDKVKPHQRLLLTYAVKHRASDGSYWNVDAIGYSRIINDSIRVNINPIDTYQMRPIRLRSTWRTGEFINMHGQVEYTSRNRLFYMMIDRDTKYSDTVHAYLVHDLLGTPQDSIFYWRDFYLSVNVGALKSPNAPCHVLRLHLNDDNNPQVHYRDYTIK
;
A
#
# COMPACT_ATOMS: atom_id res chain seq x y z
N MET A 1 17.85 -14.77 -68.19
CA MET A 1 17.87 -13.60 -67.32
C MET A 1 17.64 -14.08 -65.88
N ARG A 2 18.69 -14.11 -65.07
CA ARG A 2 18.65 -14.52 -63.64
C ARG A 2 18.64 -13.28 -62.76
N THR A 3 17.55 -13.09 -62.07
CA THR A 3 17.39 -12.01 -61.08
C THR A 3 17.89 -12.49 -59.73
N ILE A 4 18.99 -11.91 -59.24
CA ILE A 4 19.56 -12.17 -57.92
C ILE A 4 18.84 -11.26 -56.92
N ILE A 5 18.11 -11.83 -55.97
CA ILE A 5 17.52 -11.12 -54.85
C ILE A 5 18.56 -11.14 -53.73
N LEU A 6 19.10 -9.98 -53.42
CA LEU A 6 19.99 -9.75 -52.25
C LEU A 6 19.11 -9.57 -50.98
N ALA A 7 19.17 -10.57 -50.12
CA ALA A 7 18.60 -10.46 -48.78
C ALA A 7 19.59 -9.72 -47.83
N ILE A 8 19.26 -8.51 -47.45
CA ILE A 8 20.02 -7.76 -46.44
C ILE A 8 19.51 -8.19 -45.06
N THR A 9 20.31 -9.02 -44.40
CA THR A 9 20.07 -9.38 -43.00
C THR A 9 20.61 -8.26 -42.13
N ALA A 10 19.72 -7.43 -41.54
CA ALA A 10 20.10 -6.44 -40.57
C ALA A 10 20.39 -7.13 -39.23
N LEU A 11 21.65 -7.24 -38.87
CA LEU A 11 22.13 -7.71 -37.58
C LEU A 11 21.96 -6.57 -36.56
N LEU A 12 20.89 -6.62 -35.77
CA LEU A 12 20.74 -5.73 -34.62
C LEU A 12 21.68 -6.22 -33.52
N ALA A 13 22.86 -5.62 -33.45
CA ALA A 13 23.75 -5.76 -32.31
C ALA A 13 23.11 -5.03 -31.11
N PHE A 14 22.54 -5.78 -30.16
CA PHE A 14 22.25 -5.26 -28.84
C PHE A 14 23.59 -5.04 -28.13
N THR A 15 24.10 -3.81 -28.18
CA THR A 15 25.14 -3.38 -27.26
C THR A 15 24.53 -3.29 -25.87
N ALA A 16 24.72 -4.34 -25.07
CA ALA A 16 24.58 -4.25 -23.63
C ALA A 16 25.59 -3.18 -23.18
N CYS A 17 25.09 -2.01 -22.77
CA CYS A 17 25.88 -1.04 -22.04
C CYS A 17 26.22 -1.64 -20.68
N ASP A 18 27.37 -2.29 -20.62
CA ASP A 18 28.09 -2.53 -19.37
C ASP A 18 28.53 -1.14 -18.86
N ARG A 19 27.74 -0.54 -17.98
CA ARG A 19 28.14 0.66 -17.25
C ARG A 19 29.03 0.21 -16.10
N SER A 20 30.31 -0.01 -16.39
CA SER A 20 31.35 0.11 -15.38
C SER A 20 31.35 1.56 -14.88
N HIS A 21 30.75 1.75 -13.73
CA HIS A 21 30.65 3.05 -13.07
C HIS A 21 31.91 3.30 -12.24
N ASP A 22 33.01 3.62 -12.92
CA ASP A 22 34.13 4.37 -12.33
C ASP A 22 33.93 5.85 -12.71
N GLY A 23 33.47 6.62 -11.74
CA GLY A 23 33.38 8.08 -11.91
C GLY A 23 32.39 8.68 -10.93
N ASN A 24 32.90 9.54 -10.07
CA ASN A 24 32.18 10.46 -9.20
C ASN A 24 30.82 10.87 -9.81
N LEU A 25 29.77 10.12 -9.46
CA LEU A 25 28.43 10.65 -9.60
C LEU A 25 28.27 11.70 -8.51
N ASP A 26 28.06 12.93 -8.95
CA ASP A 26 27.53 13.98 -8.11
C ASP A 26 26.41 13.41 -7.24
N GLU A 27 26.58 13.44 -5.92
CA GLU A 27 25.64 12.92 -4.91
C GLU A 27 24.29 13.66 -4.86
N SER A 28 23.90 14.35 -5.93
CA SER A 28 22.81 15.32 -5.91
C SER A 28 21.44 14.81 -6.36
N PHE A 29 21.29 13.55 -6.76
CA PHE A 29 19.96 12.97 -6.99
C PHE A 29 19.59 11.97 -5.88
N GLU A 30 19.29 12.53 -4.71
CA GLU A 30 18.64 11.75 -3.66
C GLU A 30 17.31 11.22 -4.18
N THR A 31 17.22 9.91 -4.35
CA THR A 31 15.98 9.28 -4.79
C THR A 31 14.91 9.50 -3.73
N GLN A 32 13.91 10.30 -4.06
CA GLN A 32 12.75 10.50 -3.20
C GLN A 32 11.89 9.24 -3.22
N VAL A 33 11.50 8.79 -2.05
CA VAL A 33 10.66 7.61 -1.85
C VAL A 33 9.39 8.03 -1.14
N THR A 34 8.28 7.37 -1.47
CA THR A 34 7.01 7.56 -0.76
C THR A 34 6.51 6.22 -0.25
N ASP A 35 6.41 6.07 1.07
CA ASP A 35 6.01 4.85 1.72
C ASP A 35 4.87 5.05 2.73
N PHE A 36 4.15 3.94 2.99
CA PHE A 36 3.24 3.85 4.12
C PHE A 36 4.04 3.62 5.39
N VAL A 37 4.00 4.57 6.29
CA VAL A 37 4.73 4.52 7.56
C VAL A 37 3.78 4.72 8.74
N THR A 38 4.19 4.26 9.92
CA THR A 38 3.50 4.54 11.18
C THR A 38 4.23 5.66 11.91
N TYR A 39 3.56 6.76 12.23
CA TYR A 39 4.11 7.79 13.10
C TYR A 39 4.25 7.23 14.50
N THR A 40 5.46 7.21 15.06
CA THR A 40 5.74 6.63 16.38
C THR A 40 5.79 7.66 17.50
N GLY A 41 5.93 8.94 17.16
CA GLY A 41 6.02 10.04 18.10
C GLY A 41 7.22 10.92 17.85
N LEU A 42 7.59 11.71 18.85
CA LEU A 42 8.78 12.54 18.82
C LEU A 42 9.91 11.86 19.60
N ASP A 43 11.14 12.05 19.13
CA ASP A 43 12.35 11.69 19.86
C ASP A 43 12.68 12.73 20.96
N GLN A 44 13.86 12.58 21.58
CA GLN A 44 14.33 13.49 22.65
C GLN A 44 14.55 14.93 22.16
N ASP A 45 14.90 15.09 20.89
CA ASP A 45 15.17 16.39 20.25
C ASP A 45 13.90 17.00 19.63
N GLN A 46 12.71 16.42 19.92
CA GLN A 46 11.41 16.83 19.38
C GLN A 46 11.28 16.65 17.86
N HIS A 47 12.03 15.73 17.30
CA HIS A 47 11.91 15.35 15.89
C HIS A 47 10.98 14.16 15.70
N ALA A 48 10.23 14.18 14.61
CA ALA A 48 9.29 13.10 14.30
C ALA A 48 10.03 11.81 13.93
N THR A 49 9.55 10.71 14.47
CA THR A 49 10.03 9.37 14.15
C THR A 49 8.91 8.54 13.53
N PHE A 50 9.29 7.68 12.60
CA PHE A 50 8.34 6.82 11.90
C PHE A 50 8.87 5.39 11.86
N ARG A 51 7.94 4.43 11.79
CA ARG A 51 8.25 3.04 11.54
C ARG A 51 7.80 2.67 10.12
N LEU A 52 8.74 2.24 9.31
CA LEU A 52 8.51 1.59 8.03
C LEU A 52 8.41 0.08 8.29
N ASP A 53 7.23 -0.49 8.09
CA ASP A 53 7.05 -1.93 8.29
C ASP A 53 7.67 -2.70 7.12
N GLY A 54 8.38 -3.78 7.42
CA GLY A 54 8.96 -4.66 6.42
C GLY A 54 7.87 -5.37 5.61
N ARG A 55 8.20 -5.72 4.38
CA ARG A 55 7.38 -6.60 3.54
C ARG A 55 7.67 -8.04 3.91
N ASP A 56 6.65 -8.86 3.91
CA ASP A 56 6.74 -10.29 4.23
C ASP A 56 7.49 -10.55 5.54
N ASP A 57 8.70 -11.07 5.47
CA ASP A 57 9.54 -11.42 6.61
C ASP A 57 10.67 -10.40 6.87
N ASP A 58 10.72 -9.29 6.10
CA ASP A 58 11.71 -8.24 6.32
C ASP A 58 11.46 -7.54 7.67
N PRO A 59 12.50 -7.16 8.40
CA PRO A 59 12.35 -6.40 9.63
C PRO A 59 11.82 -5.00 9.37
N ALA A 60 11.11 -4.45 10.34
CA ALA A 60 10.72 -3.05 10.30
C ALA A 60 11.94 -2.14 10.51
N VAL A 61 11.93 -0.96 9.88
CA VAL A 61 12.99 0.04 9.95
C VAL A 61 12.46 1.30 10.64
N MET A 62 13.25 1.86 11.55
CA MET A 62 12.96 3.16 12.14
C MET A 62 13.50 4.29 11.25
N LEU A 63 12.64 5.26 10.95
CA LEU A 63 13.01 6.46 10.22
C LEU A 63 13.11 7.63 11.21
N TYR A 64 14.28 8.24 11.30
CA TYR A 64 14.53 9.44 12.09
C TYR A 64 14.61 10.65 11.17
N THR A 65 13.87 11.70 11.51
CA THR A 65 13.82 12.96 10.74
C THR A 65 14.42 14.12 11.52
N THR A 66 14.47 15.28 10.91
CA THR A 66 14.83 16.56 11.56
C THR A 66 13.62 17.50 11.67
N VAL A 67 12.43 17.03 11.30
CA VAL A 67 11.21 17.84 11.35
C VAL A 67 10.36 17.49 12.57
N GLY A 68 9.53 18.42 13.00
CA GLY A 68 8.60 18.21 14.11
C GLY A 68 7.41 17.31 13.75
N ALA A 69 6.47 17.18 14.70
CA ALA A 69 5.27 16.34 14.54
C ALA A 69 4.47 16.70 13.28
N PRO A 70 3.95 15.71 12.54
CA PRO A 70 3.02 15.96 11.45
C PRO A 70 1.71 16.56 11.97
N ASP A 71 1.19 17.59 11.27
CA ASP A 71 -0.07 18.24 11.68
C ASP A 71 -1.24 17.26 11.68
N LYS A 72 -2.00 17.26 12.77
CA LYS A 72 -3.22 16.44 12.94
C LYS A 72 -3.01 14.93 12.80
N VAL A 73 -1.78 14.43 12.97
CA VAL A 73 -1.48 13.00 13.04
C VAL A 73 -1.10 12.64 14.47
N LYS A 74 -1.74 11.60 15.00
CA LYS A 74 -1.45 11.10 16.35
C LYS A 74 -0.43 9.95 16.28
N PRO A 75 0.36 9.71 17.33
CA PRO A 75 1.16 8.50 17.43
C PRO A 75 0.34 7.24 17.12
N HIS A 76 0.97 6.28 16.48
CA HIS A 76 0.41 5.01 15.97
C HIS A 76 -0.55 5.15 14.78
N GLN A 77 -0.75 6.35 14.24
CA GLN A 77 -1.45 6.51 12.96
C GLN A 77 -0.51 6.29 11.78
N ARG A 78 -1.07 5.69 10.73
CA ARG A 78 -0.36 5.52 9.46
C ARG A 78 -0.59 6.72 8.54
N LEU A 79 0.43 6.99 7.73
CA LEU A 79 0.42 8.05 6.72
C LEU A 79 1.30 7.65 5.54
N LEU A 80 1.23 8.40 4.45
CA LEU A 80 2.27 8.40 3.43
C LEU A 80 3.33 9.42 3.83
N LEU A 81 4.58 8.99 3.86
CA LEU A 81 5.75 9.87 4.03
C LEU A 81 6.55 9.89 2.74
N THR A 82 6.80 11.08 2.20
CA THR A 82 7.76 11.29 1.13
C THR A 82 9.06 11.78 1.75
N TYR A 83 10.15 11.09 1.47
CA TYR A 83 11.44 11.36 2.10
C TYR A 83 12.62 11.02 1.17
N ALA A 84 13.79 11.55 1.49
CA ALA A 84 15.07 11.16 0.92
C ALA A 84 15.93 10.49 1.99
N VAL A 85 16.56 9.36 1.68
CA VAL A 85 17.43 8.66 2.60
C VAL A 85 18.80 9.31 2.63
N LYS A 86 19.24 9.80 3.81
CA LYS A 86 20.56 10.39 4.02
C LYS A 86 21.58 9.37 4.50
N HIS A 87 21.18 8.52 5.42
CA HIS A 87 22.06 7.53 6.01
C HIS A 87 21.27 6.28 6.40
N ARG A 88 21.88 5.12 6.21
CA ARG A 88 21.36 3.84 6.67
C ARG A 88 22.31 3.24 7.69
N ALA A 89 21.78 2.78 8.81
CA ALA A 89 22.57 2.00 9.76
C ALA A 89 23.10 0.72 9.09
N SER A 90 24.31 0.31 9.44
CA SER A 90 24.96 -0.87 8.84
C SER A 90 24.20 -2.17 9.10
N ASP A 91 23.47 -2.24 10.21
CA ASP A 91 22.60 -3.37 10.58
C ASP A 91 21.18 -3.26 10.01
N GLY A 92 20.88 -2.19 9.29
CA GLY A 92 19.56 -1.93 8.68
C GLY A 92 18.46 -1.52 9.66
N SER A 93 18.76 -1.37 10.96
CA SER A 93 17.74 -1.13 12.00
C SER A 93 17.08 0.24 11.92
N TYR A 94 17.79 1.25 11.40
CA TYR A 94 17.24 2.59 11.23
C TYR A 94 17.84 3.33 10.03
N TRP A 95 17.10 4.35 9.56
CA TRP A 95 17.56 5.29 8.54
C TRP A 95 17.36 6.73 9.05
N ASN A 96 18.35 7.58 8.80
CA ASN A 96 18.18 9.03 8.91
C ASN A 96 17.67 9.53 7.56
N VAL A 97 16.58 10.29 7.59
CA VAL A 97 15.89 10.72 6.36
C VAL A 97 15.52 12.20 6.41
N ASP A 98 15.54 12.86 5.26
CA ASP A 98 14.92 14.16 5.10
C ASP A 98 13.45 13.96 4.73
N ALA A 99 12.56 14.33 5.62
CA ALA A 99 11.13 14.32 5.36
C ALA A 99 10.76 15.50 4.45
N ILE A 100 10.26 15.19 3.25
CA ILE A 100 9.86 16.18 2.24
C ILE A 100 8.41 16.58 2.40
N GLY A 101 7.57 15.60 2.73
CA GLY A 101 6.14 15.82 2.94
C GLY A 101 5.42 14.58 3.42
N TYR A 102 4.22 14.78 3.91
CA TYR A 102 3.36 13.67 4.31
C TYR A 102 1.91 13.89 3.86
N SER A 103 1.19 12.80 3.68
CA SER A 103 -0.23 12.80 3.37
C SER A 103 -0.98 11.87 4.30
N ARG A 104 -2.11 12.33 4.81
CA ARG A 104 -3.01 11.48 5.59
C ARG A 104 -3.68 10.47 4.68
N ILE A 105 -3.80 9.24 5.18
CA ILE A 105 -4.47 8.14 4.49
C ILE A 105 -5.68 7.67 5.28
N ILE A 106 -6.49 6.81 4.70
CA ILE A 106 -7.57 6.14 5.42
C ILE A 106 -6.91 5.07 6.30
N ASN A 107 -7.07 5.24 7.62
CA ASN A 107 -6.63 4.27 8.62
C ASN A 107 -7.86 3.54 9.14
N ASP A 108 -7.83 2.21 9.14
CA ASP A 108 -8.89 1.41 9.71
C ASP A 108 -8.34 0.15 10.38
N SER A 109 -9.19 -0.52 11.14
CA SER A 109 -8.96 -1.86 11.67
C SER A 109 -10.00 -2.79 11.09
N ILE A 110 -9.60 -4.03 10.87
CA ILE A 110 -10.51 -5.02 10.31
C ILE A 110 -11.72 -5.22 11.22
N ARG A 111 -12.90 -5.23 10.62
CA ARG A 111 -14.18 -5.36 11.34
C ARG A 111 -14.76 -6.73 11.08
N VAL A 112 -15.67 -7.15 11.95
CA VAL A 112 -16.49 -8.35 11.73
C VAL A 112 -17.86 -7.91 11.25
N ASN A 113 -18.42 -8.55 10.20
CA ASN A 113 -19.75 -8.22 9.72
C ASN A 113 -20.81 -8.53 10.79
N ILE A 114 -21.86 -7.72 10.81
CA ILE A 114 -23.04 -7.91 11.68
C ILE A 114 -24.16 -8.55 10.87
N ASN A 115 -24.38 -8.05 9.66
CA ASN A 115 -25.39 -8.51 8.72
C ASN A 115 -24.79 -9.50 7.71
N PRO A 116 -25.60 -10.29 6.99
CA PRO A 116 -25.12 -11.12 5.88
C PRO A 116 -24.29 -10.32 4.86
N ILE A 117 -23.26 -10.94 4.29
CA ILE A 117 -22.29 -10.27 3.39
C ILE A 117 -22.97 -9.65 2.17
N ASP A 118 -23.98 -10.28 1.63
CA ASP A 118 -24.75 -9.83 0.45
C ASP A 118 -25.57 -8.56 0.69
N THR A 119 -25.73 -8.13 1.94
CA THR A 119 -26.40 -6.88 2.30
C THR A 119 -25.49 -5.65 2.17
N TYR A 120 -24.18 -5.84 2.03
CA TYR A 120 -23.22 -4.75 1.92
C TYR A 120 -22.92 -4.41 0.47
N GLN A 121 -22.84 -3.12 0.16
CA GLN A 121 -22.45 -2.70 -1.16
C GLN A 121 -20.93 -2.78 -1.35
N MET A 122 -20.51 -3.36 -2.47
CA MET A 122 -19.12 -3.50 -2.89
C MET A 122 -18.97 -2.88 -4.28
N ARG A 123 -19.14 -1.55 -4.36
CA ARG A 123 -19.00 -0.84 -5.63
C ARG A 123 -17.58 -0.99 -6.16
N PRO A 124 -17.42 -0.91 -7.49
CA PRO A 124 -16.11 -1.04 -8.12
C PRO A 124 -15.09 -0.04 -7.60
N ILE A 125 -13.86 -0.50 -7.54
CA ILE A 125 -12.65 0.31 -7.37
C ILE A 125 -11.75 0.07 -8.57
N ARG A 126 -10.79 0.95 -8.82
CA ARG A 126 -9.67 0.72 -9.73
C ARG A 126 -8.43 0.50 -8.89
N LEU A 127 -8.13 -0.77 -8.62
CA LEU A 127 -6.98 -1.13 -7.79
C LEU A 127 -5.69 -0.90 -8.58
N ARG A 128 -4.73 -0.16 -8.01
CA ARG A 128 -3.37 -0.02 -8.55
C ARG A 128 -2.40 -0.99 -7.90
N SER A 129 -2.45 -1.08 -6.58
CA SER A 129 -1.61 -2.01 -5.81
C SER A 129 -2.24 -2.35 -4.47
N THR A 130 -1.92 -3.55 -3.98
CA THR A 130 -2.24 -3.97 -2.63
C THR A 130 -1.18 -4.95 -2.14
N TRP A 131 -0.76 -4.82 -0.87
CA TRP A 131 0.29 -5.63 -0.28
C TRP A 131 0.18 -5.66 1.25
N ARG A 132 0.82 -6.64 1.85
CA ARG A 132 0.93 -6.74 3.30
C ARG A 132 2.28 -6.20 3.78
N THR A 133 2.26 -5.47 4.89
CA THR A 133 3.46 -5.12 5.66
C THR A 133 3.15 -5.26 7.14
N GLY A 134 3.94 -6.05 7.85
CA GLY A 134 3.69 -6.28 9.27
C GLY A 134 2.25 -6.76 9.53
N GLU A 135 1.49 -5.95 10.27
CA GLU A 135 0.08 -6.21 10.62
C GLU A 135 -0.91 -5.45 9.72
N PHE A 136 -0.47 -4.91 8.60
CA PHE A 136 -1.31 -4.07 7.76
C PHE A 136 -1.49 -4.64 6.36
N ILE A 137 -2.71 -4.56 5.84
CA ILE A 137 -2.99 -4.61 4.41
C ILE A 137 -3.06 -3.18 3.91
N ASN A 138 -2.19 -2.84 2.99
CA ASN A 138 -2.11 -1.53 2.36
C ASN A 138 -2.70 -1.60 0.97
N MET A 139 -3.40 -0.55 0.57
CA MET A 139 -4.04 -0.45 -0.75
C MET A 139 -3.85 0.95 -1.31
N HIS A 140 -3.55 1.00 -2.61
CA HIS A 140 -3.61 2.21 -3.42
C HIS A 140 -4.48 1.94 -4.64
N GLY A 141 -5.40 2.82 -4.91
CA GLY A 141 -6.30 2.70 -6.05
C GLY A 141 -7.11 3.98 -6.27
N GLN A 142 -8.17 3.85 -7.07
CA GLN A 142 -9.11 4.92 -7.32
C GLN A 142 -10.52 4.48 -7.00
N VAL A 143 -11.32 5.41 -6.49
CA VAL A 143 -12.75 5.25 -6.25
C VAL A 143 -13.52 6.34 -6.97
N GLU A 144 -14.76 6.07 -7.31
CA GLU A 144 -15.68 7.07 -7.84
C GLU A 144 -15.82 8.23 -6.85
N TYR A 145 -15.50 9.44 -7.29
CA TYR A 145 -15.60 10.62 -6.44
C TYR A 145 -17.05 11.12 -6.37
N THR A 146 -17.48 11.38 -5.15
CA THR A 146 -18.75 12.07 -4.87
C THR A 146 -18.51 13.06 -3.72
N SER A 147 -19.23 14.17 -3.72
CA SER A 147 -19.18 15.15 -2.62
C SER A 147 -19.87 14.65 -1.34
N ARG A 148 -20.58 13.52 -1.40
CA ARG A 148 -21.30 12.95 -0.27
C ARG A 148 -20.45 11.95 0.51
N ASN A 149 -20.88 11.66 1.74
CA ASN A 149 -20.26 10.64 2.56
C ASN A 149 -20.41 9.26 1.93
N ARG A 150 -19.42 8.41 2.19
CA ARG A 150 -19.41 7.00 1.78
C ARG A 150 -18.96 6.12 2.93
N LEU A 151 -19.33 4.85 2.90
CA LEU A 151 -18.70 3.83 3.69
C LEU A 151 -17.57 3.21 2.87
N PHE A 152 -16.36 3.18 3.46
CA PHE A 152 -15.19 2.60 2.81
C PHE A 152 -14.30 1.99 3.88
N TYR A 153 -14.37 0.66 4.03
CA TYR A 153 -13.67 -0.09 5.06
C TYR A 153 -13.55 -1.57 4.70
N MET A 154 -12.69 -2.28 5.40
CA MET A 154 -12.55 -3.72 5.27
C MET A 154 -13.28 -4.44 6.41
N MET A 155 -13.99 -5.52 6.08
CA MET A 155 -14.61 -6.39 7.07
C MET A 155 -14.33 -7.84 6.75
N ILE A 156 -14.33 -8.72 7.78
CA ILE A 156 -14.26 -10.15 7.64
C ILE A 156 -15.67 -10.77 7.79
N ASP A 157 -15.87 -11.83 7.06
CA ASP A 157 -17.04 -12.68 7.25
C ASP A 157 -16.93 -13.43 8.59
N ARG A 158 -17.89 -13.18 9.49
CA ARG A 158 -17.92 -13.81 10.82
C ARG A 158 -17.97 -15.33 10.75
N ASP A 159 -18.56 -15.90 9.69
CA ASP A 159 -18.71 -17.35 9.54
C ASP A 159 -17.36 -18.01 9.20
N THR A 160 -16.38 -17.22 8.71
CA THR A 160 -15.01 -17.67 8.43
C THR A 160 -13.99 -17.18 9.46
N LYS A 161 -14.39 -16.37 10.44
CA LYS A 161 -13.48 -15.70 11.39
C LYS A 161 -12.51 -16.64 12.10
N TYR A 162 -12.90 -17.88 12.34
CA TYR A 162 -12.12 -18.90 13.02
C TYR A 162 -11.62 -20.00 12.08
N SER A 163 -11.68 -19.79 10.79
CA SER A 163 -11.19 -20.71 9.77
C SER A 163 -9.72 -20.44 9.46
N ASP A 164 -9.02 -21.43 8.90
CA ASP A 164 -7.67 -21.30 8.36
C ASP A 164 -7.57 -20.19 7.29
N THR A 165 -8.58 -20.10 6.44
CA THR A 165 -8.78 -19.02 5.48
C THR A 165 -9.93 -18.14 5.94
N VAL A 166 -9.60 -16.88 6.29
CA VAL A 166 -10.59 -15.87 6.65
C VAL A 166 -10.93 -15.05 5.42
N HIS A 167 -12.20 -14.95 5.09
CA HIS A 167 -12.70 -14.13 3.98
C HIS A 167 -12.91 -12.69 4.45
N ALA A 168 -12.28 -11.76 3.77
CA ALA A 168 -12.44 -10.34 3.97
C ALA A 168 -13.04 -9.67 2.72
N TYR A 169 -13.73 -8.57 2.92
CA TYR A 169 -14.43 -7.83 1.88
C TYR A 169 -14.16 -6.34 2.01
N LEU A 170 -13.86 -5.69 0.89
CA LEU A 170 -13.77 -4.24 0.85
C LEU A 170 -15.16 -3.65 0.59
N VAL A 171 -15.75 -3.08 1.63
CA VAL A 171 -17.04 -2.36 1.50
C VAL A 171 -16.79 -1.00 0.88
N HIS A 172 -17.49 -0.72 -0.21
CA HIS A 172 -17.54 0.59 -0.84
C HIS A 172 -19.01 0.90 -1.13
N ASP A 173 -19.63 1.71 -0.26
CA ASP A 173 -21.04 2.08 -0.35
C ASP A 173 -21.16 3.60 -0.44
N LEU A 174 -21.84 4.08 -1.45
CA LEU A 174 -22.10 5.51 -1.69
C LEU A 174 -23.34 6.03 -0.96
N LEU A 175 -23.93 5.21 -0.06
CA LEU A 175 -25.08 5.59 0.79
C LEU A 175 -26.26 6.15 -0.02
N GLY A 176 -26.60 5.50 -1.13
CA GLY A 176 -27.69 5.93 -2.01
C GLY A 176 -27.42 7.21 -2.80
N THR A 177 -26.14 7.61 -2.92
CA THR A 177 -25.78 8.76 -3.78
C THR A 177 -26.19 8.49 -5.22
N PRO A 178 -26.95 9.41 -5.87
CA PRO A 178 -27.35 9.26 -7.27
C PRO A 178 -26.13 9.12 -8.19
N GLN A 179 -26.28 8.35 -9.29
CA GLN A 179 -25.20 8.09 -10.25
C GLN A 179 -24.69 9.37 -10.94
N ASP A 180 -25.56 10.32 -11.19
CA ASP A 180 -25.24 11.64 -11.76
C ASP A 180 -24.39 12.54 -10.84
N SER A 181 -24.28 12.18 -9.55
CA SER A 181 -23.41 12.86 -8.59
C SER A 181 -21.95 12.36 -8.61
N ILE A 182 -21.62 11.41 -9.49
CA ILE A 182 -20.28 10.85 -9.65
C ILE A 182 -19.58 11.62 -10.78
N PHE A 183 -18.54 12.38 -10.40
CA PHE A 183 -17.88 13.29 -11.36
C PHE A 183 -16.62 12.70 -11.98
N TYR A 184 -15.79 11.99 -11.19
CA TYR A 184 -14.50 11.45 -11.63
C TYR A 184 -13.97 10.39 -10.67
N TRP A 185 -12.88 9.73 -11.05
CA TRP A 185 -12.14 8.82 -10.20
C TRP A 185 -11.10 9.57 -9.38
N ARG A 186 -11.02 9.29 -8.10
CA ARG A 186 -10.08 9.91 -7.17
C ARG A 186 -9.21 8.84 -6.52
N ASP A 187 -7.90 9.14 -6.40
CA ASP A 187 -6.98 8.27 -5.69
C ASP A 187 -7.35 8.15 -4.21
N PHE A 188 -7.21 6.93 -3.71
CA PHE A 188 -7.29 6.62 -2.29
C PHE A 188 -6.06 5.84 -1.84
N TYR A 189 -5.70 6.03 -0.59
CA TYR A 189 -4.72 5.24 0.14
C TYR A 189 -5.38 4.74 1.41
N LEU A 190 -5.37 3.42 1.60
CA LEU A 190 -6.01 2.74 2.73
C LEU A 190 -4.98 1.82 3.38
N SER A 191 -4.92 1.86 4.70
CA SER A 191 -4.15 0.91 5.51
C SER A 191 -5.06 0.32 6.58
N VAL A 192 -5.24 -1.00 6.56
CA VAL A 192 -6.12 -1.73 7.49
C VAL A 192 -5.28 -2.61 8.39
N ASN A 193 -5.40 -2.40 9.70
CA ASN A 193 -4.78 -3.28 10.68
C ASN A 193 -5.53 -4.61 10.73
N VAL A 194 -4.82 -5.69 10.47
CA VAL A 194 -5.30 -7.07 10.51
C VAL A 194 -4.64 -7.89 11.64
N GLY A 195 -3.90 -7.23 12.53
CA GLY A 195 -3.18 -7.88 13.63
C GLY A 195 -4.05 -8.72 14.55
N ALA A 196 -5.34 -8.38 14.68
CA ALA A 196 -6.30 -9.17 15.43
C ALA A 196 -6.48 -10.61 14.88
N LEU A 197 -6.13 -10.87 13.61
CA LEU A 197 -6.17 -12.20 13.00
C LEU A 197 -4.96 -13.07 13.39
N LYS A 198 -3.90 -12.47 13.95
CA LYS A 198 -2.71 -13.18 14.45
C LYS A 198 -2.86 -13.72 15.87
N SER A 199 -4.06 -13.63 16.45
CA SER A 199 -4.30 -14.13 17.81
C SER A 199 -4.00 -15.63 17.89
N PRO A 200 -3.35 -16.11 18.98
CA PRO A 200 -3.12 -17.55 19.20
C PRO A 200 -4.41 -18.39 19.14
N ASN A 201 -5.55 -17.77 19.37
CA ASN A 201 -6.87 -18.40 19.30
C ASN A 201 -7.54 -18.26 17.92
N ALA A 202 -6.87 -17.62 16.96
CA ALA A 202 -7.37 -17.46 15.60
C ALA A 202 -6.42 -18.21 14.64
N PRO A 203 -6.80 -19.35 14.09
CA PRO A 203 -5.94 -20.17 13.23
C PRO A 203 -5.85 -19.61 11.81
N CYS A 204 -6.01 -18.30 11.63
CA CYS A 204 -5.96 -17.68 10.31
C CYS A 204 -4.55 -17.73 9.74
N HIS A 205 -4.34 -18.52 8.71
CA HIS A 205 -3.10 -18.54 7.94
C HIS A 205 -3.22 -17.71 6.65
N VAL A 206 -4.43 -17.62 6.09
CA VAL A 206 -4.70 -16.89 4.85
C VAL A 206 -5.85 -15.91 5.05
N LEU A 207 -5.60 -14.65 4.75
CA LEU A 207 -6.65 -13.64 4.57
C LEU A 207 -6.97 -13.55 3.08
N ARG A 208 -8.17 -13.97 2.69
CA ARG A 208 -8.69 -13.85 1.32
C ARG A 208 -9.51 -12.59 1.19
N LEU A 209 -8.94 -11.56 0.58
CA LEU A 209 -9.60 -10.28 0.37
C LEU A 209 -10.37 -10.27 -0.95
N HIS A 210 -11.70 -10.24 -0.86
CA HIS A 210 -12.59 -10.08 -2.01
C HIS A 210 -12.69 -8.62 -2.41
N LEU A 211 -12.54 -8.36 -3.70
CA LEU A 211 -12.50 -7.04 -4.31
C LEU A 211 -13.40 -7.01 -5.55
N ASN A 212 -14.04 -5.88 -5.78
CA ASN A 212 -14.66 -5.57 -7.06
C ASN A 212 -13.72 -4.61 -7.80
N ASP A 213 -12.76 -5.16 -8.56
CA ASP A 213 -11.72 -4.39 -9.25
C ASP A 213 -12.09 -4.17 -10.72
N ASP A 214 -12.43 -2.92 -11.06
CA ASP A 214 -12.79 -2.50 -12.43
C ASP A 214 -11.63 -2.67 -13.44
N ASN A 215 -10.37 -2.61 -12.95
CA ASN A 215 -9.19 -2.86 -13.80
C ASN A 215 -9.00 -4.35 -14.14
N ASN A 216 -9.46 -5.24 -13.26
CA ASN A 216 -9.28 -6.68 -13.39
C ASN A 216 -10.54 -7.44 -12.97
N PRO A 217 -11.65 -7.34 -13.72
CA PRO A 217 -12.94 -7.92 -13.33
C PRO A 217 -12.94 -9.45 -13.24
N GLN A 218 -11.89 -10.11 -13.76
CA GLN A 218 -11.70 -11.57 -13.63
C GLN A 218 -11.03 -11.98 -12.31
N VAL A 219 -10.43 -11.02 -11.59
CA VAL A 219 -9.75 -11.25 -10.32
C VAL A 219 -10.63 -10.83 -9.18
N HIS A 220 -11.34 -11.78 -8.58
CA HIS A 220 -12.33 -11.51 -7.55
C HIS A 220 -11.75 -11.46 -6.14
N TYR A 221 -10.52 -11.92 -5.93
CA TYR A 221 -9.87 -11.91 -4.60
C TYR A 221 -8.34 -11.87 -4.70
N ARG A 222 -7.72 -11.50 -3.57
CA ARG A 222 -6.27 -11.57 -3.33
C ARG A 222 -6.03 -12.27 -2.01
N ASP A 223 -5.06 -13.19 -1.98
CA ASP A 223 -4.68 -13.93 -0.77
C ASP A 223 -3.43 -13.30 -0.13
N TYR A 224 -3.46 -13.19 1.18
CA TYR A 224 -2.34 -12.73 2.01
C TYR A 224 -2.05 -13.75 3.10
N THR A 225 -0.81 -14.18 3.20
CA THR A 225 -0.37 -15.03 4.31
C THR A 225 -0.35 -14.21 5.60
N ILE A 226 -1.01 -14.70 6.64
CA ILE A 226 -1.04 -14.11 7.98
C ILE A 226 -0.22 -15.03 8.89
N LYS A 227 0.99 -14.60 9.25
CA LYS A 227 1.89 -15.35 10.14
C LYS A 227 2.02 -14.65 11.49
#